data_c91e88e92bef7b24dba717f714a1f0ae
#
_entry.id   c91e88e92bef7b24dba717f714a1f0ae
#
_cell.length_a   1.000
_cell.length_b   1.000
_cell.length_c   1.000
_cell.angle_alpha   90.00
_cell.angle_beta   90.00
_cell.angle_gamma   90.00
#
_symmetry.space_group_name_H-M   'P 1'
#
loop_
_entity.id
_entity.type
_entity.pdbx_description
1 polymer ?
#
loop_
_entity_poly.entity_id
_entity_poly.type
_entity_poly.pdbx_seq_one_letter_code
_entity_poly.pdbx_strand_id
1 'polypeptide(L)'
;MDEDIEIINTQTRNEKIKNFFINNKNTLISILVIIILALIGYFSFEEYQSSKREKLADKYDLAVIRYEADNKYNVIPDLKEVINAKDKTYSPLAFYFLLDNDLINSKDEINNYFDILINDIGLDKKFKELTIFKKGLYNSDFSDENELLAIFNPLIKADSICLLYTSPSPRDGSE
;
A
#
# COMPACT_ATOMS: atom_id res chain seq x y z
N MET A 1 41.47 -27.84 -41.56
CA MET A 1 41.92 -28.34 -40.23
C MET A 1 41.17 -27.69 -39.06
N ASP A 2 40.70 -26.46 -39.20
CA ASP A 2 39.91 -25.77 -38.14
C ASP A 2 38.44 -26.19 -38.13
N GLU A 3 37.82 -26.48 -39.27
CA GLU A 3 36.44 -26.92 -39.40
C GLU A 3 36.16 -28.28 -38.73
N ASP A 4 37.09 -29.21 -38.82
CA ASP A 4 36.97 -30.55 -38.20
C ASP A 4 37.02 -30.47 -36.66
N ILE A 5 37.80 -29.52 -36.11
CA ILE A 5 37.93 -29.29 -34.68
C ILE A 5 36.64 -28.63 -34.11
N GLU A 6 36.02 -27.76 -34.87
CA GLU A 6 34.76 -27.07 -34.48
C GLU A 6 33.58 -28.04 -34.47
N ILE A 7 33.51 -28.97 -35.46
CA ILE A 7 32.45 -30.00 -35.51
C ILE A 7 32.62 -31.01 -34.38
N ILE A 8 33.82 -31.44 -34.03
CA ILE A 8 34.10 -32.35 -32.92
C ILE A 8 33.73 -31.68 -31.57
N ASN A 9 34.01 -30.38 -31.41
CA ASN A 9 33.73 -29.65 -30.21
C ASN A 9 32.21 -29.46 -30.00
N THR A 10 31.45 -29.21 -31.06
CA THR A 10 29.98 -29.09 -31.00
C THR A 10 29.32 -30.43 -30.73
N GLN A 11 29.75 -31.53 -31.30
CA GLN A 11 29.22 -32.87 -31.01
C GLN A 11 29.49 -33.27 -29.55
N THR A 12 30.70 -33.09 -29.05
CA THR A 12 31.05 -33.39 -27.66
C THR A 12 30.25 -32.57 -26.65
N ARG A 13 29.96 -31.31 -26.99
CA ARG A 13 29.11 -30.42 -26.13
C ARG A 13 27.67 -30.88 -26.13
N ASN A 14 27.13 -31.28 -27.27
CA ASN A 14 25.74 -31.76 -27.36
C ASN A 14 25.57 -33.10 -26.63
N GLU A 15 26.54 -34.01 -26.70
CA GLU A 15 26.54 -35.25 -25.93
C GLU A 15 26.61 -35.02 -24.42
N LYS A 16 27.44 -34.09 -23.96
CA LYS A 16 27.50 -33.70 -22.54
C LYS A 16 26.18 -33.15 -22.05
N ILE A 17 25.52 -32.28 -22.80
CA ILE A 17 24.20 -31.74 -22.50
C ILE A 17 23.16 -32.86 -22.45
N LYS A 18 23.11 -33.72 -23.43
CA LYS A 18 22.21 -34.87 -23.50
C LYS A 18 22.39 -35.79 -22.29
N ASN A 19 23.60 -36.14 -21.95
CA ASN A 19 23.95 -37.01 -20.83
C ASN A 19 23.57 -36.34 -19.48
N PHE A 20 23.75 -35.02 -19.35
CA PHE A 20 23.32 -34.27 -18.18
C PHE A 20 21.79 -34.37 -17.96
N PHE A 21 21.01 -34.18 -19.03
CA PHE A 21 19.55 -34.29 -18.96
C PHE A 21 19.11 -35.75 -18.65
N ILE A 22 19.74 -36.74 -19.21
CA ILE A 22 19.40 -38.15 -18.97
C ILE A 22 19.74 -38.53 -17.54
N ASN A 23 20.93 -38.18 -17.06
CA ASN A 23 21.37 -38.54 -15.69
C ASN A 23 20.66 -37.80 -14.58
N ASN A 24 20.18 -36.58 -14.86
CA ASN A 24 19.48 -35.72 -13.86
C ASN A 24 17.99 -35.62 -14.13
N LYS A 25 17.40 -36.49 -14.94
CA LYS A 25 16.00 -36.45 -15.34
C LYS A 25 15.04 -36.30 -14.14
N ASN A 26 15.20 -37.10 -13.10
CA ASN A 26 14.32 -37.09 -11.94
C ASN A 26 14.45 -35.79 -11.15
N THR A 27 15.67 -35.27 -11.00
CA THR A 27 15.94 -33.99 -10.31
C THR A 27 15.34 -32.82 -11.10
N LEU A 28 15.48 -32.81 -12.43
CA LEU A 28 14.92 -31.78 -13.30
C LEU A 28 13.37 -31.77 -13.24
N ILE A 29 12.76 -32.97 -13.26
CA ILE A 29 11.31 -33.09 -13.11
C ILE A 29 10.84 -32.57 -11.74
N SER A 30 11.56 -32.92 -10.66
CA SER A 30 11.24 -32.42 -9.31
C SER A 30 11.30 -30.90 -9.23
N ILE A 31 12.34 -30.28 -9.81
CA ILE A 31 12.48 -28.83 -9.85
C ILE A 31 11.32 -28.21 -10.64
N LEU A 32 10.96 -28.79 -11.80
CA LEU A 32 9.86 -28.30 -12.61
C LEU A 32 8.52 -28.35 -11.85
N VAL A 33 8.25 -29.44 -11.14
CA VAL A 33 7.05 -29.58 -10.31
C VAL A 33 7.01 -28.51 -9.20
N ILE A 34 8.12 -28.27 -8.53
CA ILE A 34 8.21 -27.23 -7.48
C ILE A 34 7.92 -25.83 -8.07
N ILE A 35 8.46 -25.52 -9.24
CA ILE A 35 8.20 -24.24 -9.92
C ILE A 35 6.70 -24.11 -10.25
N ILE A 36 6.07 -25.16 -10.78
CA ILE A 36 4.65 -25.13 -11.11
C ILE A 36 3.80 -24.91 -9.84
N LEU A 37 4.09 -25.60 -8.75
CA LEU A 37 3.38 -25.42 -7.48
C LEU A 37 3.57 -24.02 -6.91
N ALA A 38 4.77 -23.45 -7.02
CA ALA A 38 5.04 -22.07 -6.61
C ALA A 38 4.24 -21.05 -7.44
N LEU A 39 4.13 -21.25 -8.75
CA LEU A 39 3.33 -20.39 -9.63
C LEU A 39 1.83 -20.48 -9.30
N ILE A 40 1.31 -21.69 -9.08
CA ILE A 40 -0.10 -21.88 -8.69
C ILE A 40 -0.38 -21.17 -7.36
N GLY A 41 0.51 -21.31 -6.38
CA GLY A 41 0.40 -20.64 -5.08
C GLY A 41 0.42 -19.11 -5.23
N TYR A 42 1.30 -18.59 -6.05
CA TYR A 42 1.41 -17.16 -6.33
C TYR A 42 0.14 -16.60 -6.97
N PHE A 43 -0.36 -17.21 -8.04
CA PHE A 43 -1.58 -16.75 -8.71
C PHE A 43 -2.82 -16.88 -7.83
N SER A 44 -2.93 -17.94 -7.04
CA SER A 44 -4.04 -18.10 -6.09
C SER A 44 -4.04 -17.05 -5.00
N PHE A 45 -2.86 -16.65 -4.53
CA PHE A 45 -2.72 -15.60 -3.53
C PHE A 45 -3.09 -14.22 -4.11
N GLU A 46 -2.67 -13.92 -5.34
CA GLU A 46 -3.00 -12.67 -6.04
C GLU A 46 -4.51 -12.54 -6.27
N GLU A 47 -5.16 -13.61 -6.73
CA GLU A 47 -6.63 -13.66 -6.93
C GLU A 47 -7.38 -13.45 -5.60
N TYR A 48 -6.90 -14.08 -4.52
CA TYR A 48 -7.50 -13.89 -3.20
C TYR A 48 -7.39 -12.44 -2.70
N GLN A 49 -6.25 -11.79 -2.91
CA GLN A 49 -6.04 -10.39 -2.58
C GLN A 49 -6.93 -9.47 -3.43
N SER A 50 -7.02 -9.74 -4.73
CA SER A 50 -7.87 -8.99 -5.67
C SER A 50 -9.34 -9.06 -5.27
N SER A 51 -9.86 -10.27 -4.98
CA SER A 51 -11.23 -10.47 -4.55
C SER A 51 -11.56 -9.76 -3.23
N LYS A 52 -10.61 -9.71 -2.29
CA LYS A 52 -10.80 -8.92 -1.07
C LYS A 52 -10.91 -7.44 -1.35
N ARG A 53 -10.05 -6.89 -2.21
CA ARG A 53 -10.08 -5.47 -2.57
C ARG A 53 -11.35 -5.09 -3.31
N GLU A 54 -11.83 -5.95 -4.22
CA GLU A 54 -13.10 -5.76 -4.92
C GLU A 54 -14.27 -5.65 -3.94
N LYS A 55 -14.37 -6.56 -2.96
CA LYS A 55 -15.40 -6.49 -1.92
C LYS A 55 -15.33 -5.23 -1.08
N LEU A 56 -14.12 -4.72 -0.80
CA LEU A 56 -13.95 -3.46 -0.08
C LEU A 56 -14.34 -2.26 -0.96
N ALA A 57 -14.01 -2.30 -2.26
CA ALA A 57 -14.46 -1.32 -3.24
C ALA A 57 -15.98 -1.23 -3.29
N ASP A 58 -16.63 -2.37 -3.51
CA ASP A 58 -18.10 -2.46 -3.56
C ASP A 58 -18.74 -1.94 -2.26
N LYS A 59 -18.17 -2.30 -1.11
CA LYS A 59 -18.69 -1.83 0.19
C LYS A 59 -18.57 -0.32 0.35
N TYR A 60 -17.42 0.26 -0.05
CA TYR A 60 -17.20 1.70 -0.03
C TYR A 60 -18.15 2.41 -1.00
N ASP A 61 -18.22 1.96 -2.24
CA ASP A 61 -19.06 2.58 -3.28
C ASP A 61 -20.56 2.51 -2.91
N LEU A 62 -21.02 1.37 -2.40
CA LEU A 62 -22.40 1.24 -1.90
C LEU A 62 -22.69 2.16 -0.72
N ALA A 63 -21.72 2.35 0.19
CA ALA A 63 -21.87 3.28 1.31
C ALA A 63 -22.00 4.73 0.81
N VAL A 64 -21.14 5.15 -0.14
CA VAL A 64 -21.22 6.50 -0.74
C VAL A 64 -22.53 6.72 -1.46
N ILE A 65 -22.99 5.78 -2.29
CA ILE A 65 -24.28 5.86 -2.99
C ILE A 65 -25.44 5.96 -2.02
N ARG A 66 -25.43 5.18 -0.94
CA ARG A 66 -26.49 5.24 0.11
C ARG A 66 -26.47 6.56 0.86
N TYR A 67 -25.31 7.14 1.10
CA TYR A 67 -25.17 8.44 1.73
C TYR A 67 -25.83 9.54 0.89
N GLU A 68 -25.58 9.57 -0.41
CA GLU A 68 -26.21 10.50 -1.35
C GLU A 68 -27.73 10.34 -1.45
N ALA A 69 -28.24 9.12 -1.25
CA ALA A 69 -29.67 8.79 -1.23
C ALA A 69 -30.38 9.14 0.10
N ASP A 70 -29.80 10.01 0.94
CA ASP A 70 -30.34 10.52 2.21
C ASP A 70 -30.33 9.53 3.41
N ASN A 71 -29.49 8.49 3.35
CA ASN A 71 -29.31 7.50 4.42
C ASN A 71 -28.01 7.73 5.23
N LYS A 72 -27.77 8.96 5.64
CA LYS A 72 -26.48 9.44 6.19
C LYS A 72 -25.88 8.59 7.32
N TYR A 73 -26.70 8.13 8.26
CA TYR A 73 -26.19 7.43 9.47
C TYR A 73 -26.01 5.91 9.27
N ASN A 74 -26.72 5.31 8.31
CA ASN A 74 -26.65 3.88 8.07
C ASN A 74 -25.34 3.44 7.36
N VAL A 75 -24.58 4.38 6.81
CA VAL A 75 -23.31 4.11 6.11
C VAL A 75 -22.10 4.07 7.04
N ILE A 76 -22.20 4.64 8.24
CA ILE A 76 -21.10 4.75 9.20
C ILE A 76 -20.49 3.38 9.56
N PRO A 77 -21.28 2.34 9.91
CA PRO A 77 -20.73 1.04 10.25
C PRO A 77 -19.95 0.40 9.07
N ASP A 78 -20.48 0.52 7.85
CA ASP A 78 -19.86 -0.04 6.65
C ASP A 78 -18.52 0.66 6.35
N LEU A 79 -18.47 1.98 6.44
CA LEU A 79 -17.24 2.76 6.25
C LEU A 79 -16.19 2.48 7.35
N LYS A 80 -16.62 2.32 8.61
CA LYS A 80 -15.73 1.91 9.70
C LYS A 80 -15.13 0.51 9.46
N GLU A 81 -15.89 -0.42 8.91
CA GLU A 81 -15.39 -1.74 8.54
C GLU A 81 -14.36 -1.64 7.42
N VAL A 82 -14.58 -0.78 6.42
CA VAL A 82 -13.61 -0.53 5.34
C VAL A 82 -12.30 0.06 5.90
N ILE A 83 -12.37 1.00 6.87
CA ILE A 83 -11.16 1.54 7.53
C ILE A 83 -10.39 0.42 8.23
N ASN A 84 -11.09 -0.42 9.00
CA ASN A 84 -10.48 -1.50 9.79
C ASN A 84 -9.93 -2.66 8.93
N ALA A 85 -10.32 -2.74 7.67
CA ALA A 85 -9.75 -3.70 6.72
C ALA A 85 -8.30 -3.37 6.33
N LYS A 86 -7.81 -2.16 6.65
CA LYS A 86 -6.43 -1.71 6.46
C LYS A 86 -5.95 -1.79 5.01
N ASP A 87 -6.85 -1.57 4.06
CA ASP A 87 -6.50 -1.47 2.64
C ASP A 87 -5.86 -0.11 2.32
N LYS A 88 -4.81 -0.11 1.47
CA LYS A 88 -4.04 1.08 1.13
C LYS A 88 -4.84 2.15 0.39
N THR A 89 -5.91 1.77 -0.29
CA THR A 89 -6.75 2.66 -1.10
C THR A 89 -8.05 3.00 -0.38
N TYR A 90 -8.81 1.98 0.01
CA TYR A 90 -10.17 2.18 0.50
C TYR A 90 -10.25 2.62 1.96
N SER A 91 -9.28 2.23 2.81
CA SER A 91 -9.31 2.68 4.22
C SER A 91 -9.09 4.18 4.36
N PRO A 92 -8.11 4.82 3.67
CA PRO A 92 -8.02 6.29 3.67
C PRO A 92 -9.26 6.96 3.08
N LEU A 93 -9.82 6.45 1.97
CA LEU A 93 -11.01 7.02 1.35
C LEU A 93 -12.21 7.00 2.31
N ALA A 94 -12.45 5.86 2.97
CA ALA A 94 -13.54 5.73 3.92
C ALA A 94 -13.37 6.63 5.14
N PHE A 95 -12.14 6.76 5.66
CA PHE A 95 -11.86 7.64 6.79
C PHE A 95 -12.08 9.11 6.43
N TYR A 96 -11.51 9.59 5.32
CA TYR A 96 -11.71 10.97 4.92
C TYR A 96 -13.16 11.27 4.55
N PHE A 97 -13.87 10.31 3.96
CA PHE A 97 -15.31 10.46 3.72
C PHE A 97 -16.09 10.68 5.00
N LEU A 98 -15.82 9.89 6.07
CA LEU A 98 -16.46 10.08 7.38
C LEU A 98 -16.10 11.43 8.01
N LEU A 99 -14.84 11.85 7.87
CA LEU A 99 -14.33 13.10 8.45
C LEU A 99 -14.90 14.33 7.71
N ASP A 100 -14.84 14.34 6.38
CA ASP A 100 -15.25 15.47 5.55
C ASP A 100 -16.78 15.71 5.58
N ASN A 101 -17.55 14.68 5.91
CA ASN A 101 -19.01 14.77 6.04
C ASN A 101 -19.49 14.84 7.49
N ASP A 102 -18.61 15.11 8.46
CA ASP A 102 -18.93 15.23 9.89
C ASP A 102 -19.72 14.02 10.46
N LEU A 103 -19.43 12.80 9.94
CA LEU A 103 -20.12 11.58 10.38
C LEU A 103 -19.49 10.93 11.61
N ILE A 104 -18.33 11.39 12.04
CA ILE A 104 -17.63 11.01 13.27
C ILE A 104 -17.21 12.27 14.02
N ASN A 105 -17.51 12.28 15.34
CA ASN A 105 -17.27 13.46 16.18
C ASN A 105 -16.36 13.17 17.39
N SER A 106 -16.00 11.90 17.62
CA SER A 106 -15.10 11.52 18.71
C SER A 106 -13.65 11.81 18.32
N LYS A 107 -12.99 12.71 19.06
CA LYS A 107 -11.57 13.03 18.88
C LYS A 107 -10.67 11.79 18.97
N ASP A 108 -10.95 10.94 19.95
CA ASP A 108 -10.18 9.72 20.18
C ASP A 108 -10.32 8.75 19.02
N GLU A 109 -11.54 8.59 18.49
CA GLU A 109 -11.80 7.74 17.34
C GLU A 109 -11.11 8.28 16.08
N ILE A 110 -11.21 9.57 15.82
CA ILE A 110 -10.55 10.22 14.67
C ILE A 110 -9.03 10.06 14.76
N ASN A 111 -8.44 10.31 15.93
CA ASN A 111 -7.01 10.13 16.13
C ASN A 111 -6.58 8.67 15.97
N ASN A 112 -7.39 7.72 16.46
CA ASN A 112 -7.13 6.29 16.25
C ASN A 112 -7.13 5.91 14.76
N TYR A 113 -8.05 6.45 13.96
CA TYR A 113 -8.06 6.22 12.52
C TYR A 113 -6.85 6.84 11.82
N PHE A 114 -6.42 8.03 12.21
CA PHE A 114 -5.15 8.59 11.74
C PHE A 114 -3.98 7.66 12.05
N ASP A 115 -3.92 7.09 13.26
CA ASP A 115 -2.85 6.17 13.67
C ASP A 115 -2.87 4.86 12.87
N ILE A 116 -4.05 4.31 12.60
CA ILE A 116 -4.21 3.15 11.70
C ILE A 116 -3.65 3.47 10.31
N LEU A 117 -4.01 4.62 9.73
CA LEU A 117 -3.52 5.02 8.41
C LEU A 117 -1.99 5.19 8.40
N ILE A 118 -1.44 5.83 9.41
CA ILE A 118 -0.01 6.15 9.49
C ILE A 118 0.83 4.90 9.74
N ASN A 119 0.38 3.97 10.60
CA ASN A 119 1.22 2.90 11.13
C ASN A 119 0.90 1.53 10.55
N ASP A 120 -0.37 1.24 10.24
CA ASP A 120 -0.83 -0.13 9.99
C ASP A 120 -1.05 -0.45 8.50
N ILE A 121 -1.31 0.57 7.67
CA ILE A 121 -1.71 0.35 6.27
C ILE A 121 -0.51 0.23 5.33
N GLY A 122 0.65 0.75 5.74
CA GLY A 122 1.85 0.77 4.89
C GLY A 122 1.67 1.66 3.65
N LEU A 123 1.13 2.86 3.85
CA LEU A 123 1.04 3.91 2.83
C LEU A 123 2.43 4.25 2.30
N ASP A 124 2.51 4.70 1.05
CA ASP A 124 3.76 5.23 0.54
C ASP A 124 4.19 6.49 1.32
N LYS A 125 5.47 6.86 1.21
CA LYS A 125 6.06 7.93 2.01
C LYS A 125 5.27 9.24 1.90
N LYS A 126 4.87 9.64 0.70
CA LYS A 126 4.19 10.93 0.47
C LYS A 126 2.79 10.96 1.09
N PHE A 127 2.03 9.88 0.92
CA PHE A 127 0.69 9.77 1.53
C PHE A 127 0.76 9.66 3.04
N LYS A 128 1.75 8.95 3.58
CA LYS A 128 2.00 8.89 5.02
C LYS A 128 2.31 10.28 5.60
N GLU A 129 3.21 11.02 4.95
CA GLU A 129 3.56 12.39 5.35
C GLU A 129 2.35 13.33 5.31
N LEU A 130 1.55 13.26 4.24
CA LEU A 130 0.31 14.02 4.13
C LEU A 130 -0.70 13.66 5.22
N THR A 131 -0.82 12.39 5.58
CA THR A 131 -1.71 11.92 6.65
C THR A 131 -1.25 12.44 8.01
N ILE A 132 0.06 12.44 8.30
CA ILE A 132 0.63 13.03 9.52
C ILE A 132 0.35 14.55 9.56
N PHE A 133 0.52 15.25 8.44
CA PHE A 133 0.23 16.67 8.36
C PHE A 133 -1.25 16.96 8.63
N LYS A 134 -2.17 16.21 8.01
CA LYS A 134 -3.61 16.33 8.27
C LYS A 134 -3.97 16.02 9.71
N LYS A 135 -3.34 15.01 10.35
CA LYS A 135 -3.50 14.73 11.79
C LYS A 135 -3.10 15.92 12.64
N GLY A 136 -1.96 16.55 12.33
CA GLY A 136 -1.52 17.76 13.03
C GLY A 136 -2.48 18.93 12.87
N LEU A 137 -2.97 19.18 11.65
CA LEU A 137 -3.97 20.23 11.41
C LEU A 137 -5.26 19.97 12.16
N TYR A 138 -5.77 18.73 12.13
CA TYR A 138 -6.97 18.37 12.88
C TYR A 138 -6.80 18.61 14.38
N ASN A 139 -5.62 18.35 14.95
CA ASN A 139 -5.34 18.50 16.37
C ASN A 139 -4.97 19.94 16.76
N SER A 140 -4.71 20.84 15.81
CA SER A 140 -4.22 22.20 16.09
C SER A 140 -5.18 23.06 16.93
N ASP A 141 -6.49 22.78 16.88
CA ASP A 141 -7.52 23.56 17.59
C ASP A 141 -7.67 23.15 19.07
N PHE A 142 -7.07 22.02 19.49
CA PHE A 142 -7.32 21.46 20.81
C PHE A 142 -6.16 20.75 21.50
N SER A 143 -5.01 20.65 20.85
CA SER A 143 -3.79 20.08 21.42
C SER A 143 -2.82 21.17 21.84
N ASP A 144 -1.99 20.89 22.84
CA ASP A 144 -0.92 21.78 23.25
C ASP A 144 0.27 21.75 22.26
N GLU A 145 1.20 22.69 22.42
CA GLU A 145 2.37 22.83 21.56
C GLU A 145 3.25 21.58 21.54
N ASN A 146 3.45 20.92 22.68
CA ASN A 146 4.28 19.72 22.78
C ASN A 146 3.66 18.54 22.07
N GLU A 147 2.33 18.35 22.17
CA GLU A 147 1.59 17.32 21.45
C GLU A 147 1.66 17.55 19.95
N LEU A 148 1.48 18.79 19.47
CA LEU A 148 1.61 19.14 18.07
C LEU A 148 3.03 18.91 17.54
N LEU A 149 4.04 19.32 18.30
CA LEU A 149 5.44 19.06 17.94
C LEU A 149 5.72 17.55 17.85
N ALA A 150 5.15 16.75 18.74
CA ALA A 150 5.29 15.29 18.69
C ALA A 150 4.66 14.71 17.40
N ILE A 151 3.48 15.19 16.98
CA ILE A 151 2.82 14.77 15.75
C ILE A 151 3.66 15.16 14.52
N PHE A 152 4.21 16.38 14.47
CA PHE A 152 4.97 16.88 13.31
C PHE A 152 6.43 16.43 13.28
N ASN A 153 7.00 15.94 14.38
CA ASN A 153 8.40 15.52 14.47
C ASN A 153 8.85 14.56 13.34
N PRO A 154 8.07 13.55 12.90
CA PRO A 154 8.45 12.71 11.78
C PRO A 154 8.62 13.50 10.47
N LEU A 155 7.82 14.54 10.23
CA LEU A 155 7.90 15.39 9.04
C LEU A 155 9.14 16.29 9.09
N ILE A 156 9.43 16.86 10.24
CA ILE A 156 10.60 17.74 10.47
C ILE A 156 11.91 16.98 10.21
N LYS A 157 12.00 15.73 10.70
CA LYS A 157 13.17 14.88 10.52
C LYS A 157 13.33 14.31 9.11
N ALA A 158 12.24 14.19 8.36
CA ALA A 158 12.23 13.54 7.05
C ALA A 158 12.59 14.50 5.90
N ASP A 159 12.85 15.80 6.17
CA ASP A 159 12.99 16.82 5.12
C ASP A 159 11.80 16.76 4.13
N SER A 160 10.59 16.71 4.72
CA SER A 160 9.36 16.39 4.00
C SER A 160 8.97 17.48 3.02
N ILE A 161 8.46 17.06 1.86
CA ILE A 161 7.92 17.96 0.84
C ILE A 161 6.80 18.87 1.39
N CYS A 162 6.09 18.43 2.44
CA CYS A 162 5.06 19.21 3.11
C CYS A 162 5.64 20.47 3.76
N LEU A 163 6.91 20.45 4.24
CA LEU A 163 7.58 21.61 4.82
C LEU A 163 8.03 22.63 3.74
N LEU A 164 8.30 22.16 2.51
CA LEU A 164 8.68 23.06 1.41
C LEU A 164 7.54 24.01 1.00
N TYR A 165 6.28 23.59 1.18
CA TYR A 165 5.11 24.41 0.87
C TYR A 165 4.68 25.32 2.03
N THR A 166 5.14 25.06 3.25
CA THR A 166 4.88 25.89 4.44
C THR A 166 6.03 26.84 4.77
N SER A 167 7.17 26.69 4.10
CA SER A 167 8.30 27.62 4.22
C SER A 167 7.95 28.94 3.53
N PRO A 168 8.16 30.11 4.20
CA PRO A 168 7.94 31.42 3.55
C PRO A 168 8.78 31.48 2.28
N SER A 169 8.14 31.95 1.19
CA SER A 169 8.79 32.11 -0.10
C SER A 169 10.01 33.00 0.04
N PRO A 170 11.17 32.69 -0.58
CA PRO A 170 12.34 33.57 -0.57
C PRO A 170 12.07 34.96 -1.17
N ARG A 171 10.89 35.21 -1.74
CA ARG A 171 10.47 36.50 -2.30
C ARG A 171 9.99 37.52 -1.27
N ASP A 172 9.66 37.09 -0.05
CA ASP A 172 9.09 37.97 0.97
C ASP A 172 10.17 38.64 1.84
N GLY A 173 11.46 38.50 1.49
CA GLY A 173 12.60 39.06 2.20
C GLY A 173 13.34 40.18 1.48
N SER A 174 12.79 40.82 0.46
CA SER A 174 13.42 41.94 -0.24
C SER A 174 12.48 43.15 -0.29
N GLU A 175 12.39 43.84 0.81
CA GLU A 175 12.18 45.33 0.86
C GLU A 175 13.20 45.95 1.77
#